data_550de798c65fcf7a7b713e276b4da4d5
#
_entry.id   550de798c65fcf7a7b713e276b4da4d5
#
_cell.length_a   1.000
_cell.length_b   1.000
_cell.length_c   1.000
_cell.angle_alpha   90.00
_cell.angle_beta   90.00
_cell.angle_gamma   90.00
#
_symmetry.space_group_name_H-M   'P 1'
#
loop_
_entity.id
_entity.type
_entity.pdbx_description
1 polymer ?
#
loop_
_entity_poly.entity_id
_entity_poly.type
_entity_poly.pdbx_seq_one_letter_code
_entity_poly.pdbx_strand_id
1 'polypeptide(L)'
;EFDAIGGARSGMGVSSMREGSVGIVNELLVQMQSFDLPTGGEKFRANLIDWWNKFMPAHRQRKRPVHKEENVLIVAATNRAADLDQALVRPGRFDRVIGFTLPPRTDRVDIAGYYLARKNHDAEVTSELIADLTAGYTPVRIEKLLDEALIVALRTGRTSMQTKDVLQAQLVTEVGVAQEMGYHPDERRRIAIHEAGHALTAVLTRRDVKMASILRR
;
A
#
# COMPACT_ATOMS: atom_id res chain seq x y z
N GLU A 1 -9.27 -7.11 2.74
CA GLU A 1 -9.14 -6.10 1.66
C GLU A 1 -10.54 -5.69 1.22
N PHE A 2 -10.81 -4.40 1.21
CA PHE A 2 -12.17 -3.87 1.01
C PHE A 2 -12.71 -4.09 -0.40
N ASP A 3 -11.85 -4.25 -1.40
CA ASP A 3 -12.18 -4.56 -2.79
C ASP A 3 -12.86 -5.93 -2.97
N ALA A 4 -12.60 -6.89 -2.10
CA ALA A 4 -13.30 -8.18 -2.09
C ALA A 4 -14.79 -8.02 -1.75
N ILE A 5 -15.14 -6.95 -1.04
CA ILE A 5 -16.50 -6.65 -0.57
C ILE A 5 -17.15 -5.56 -1.44
N GLY A 6 -16.39 -4.51 -1.78
CA GLY A 6 -16.88 -3.26 -2.36
C GLY A 6 -16.82 -3.14 -3.89
N GLY A 7 -16.57 -4.23 -4.62
CA GLY A 7 -16.42 -4.21 -6.08
C GLY A 7 -17.63 -3.68 -6.85
N ALA A 8 -17.37 -2.90 -7.90
CA ALA A 8 -18.40 -2.30 -8.75
C ALA A 8 -19.25 -3.34 -9.50
N ARG A 9 -20.52 -2.99 -9.76
CA ARG A 9 -21.55 -3.85 -10.36
C ARG A 9 -21.38 -4.11 -11.87
N SER A 10 -20.30 -3.66 -12.53
CA SER A 10 -20.16 -3.73 -13.97
C SER A 10 -19.58 -5.06 -14.47
N GLY A 11 -20.38 -5.82 -15.22
CA GLY A 11 -19.96 -6.94 -16.04
C GLY A 11 -20.96 -8.09 -16.08
N MET A 12 -21.66 -8.23 -17.20
CA MET A 12 -22.47 -9.41 -17.54
C MET A 12 -21.58 -10.65 -17.64
N GLY A 13 -21.90 -11.67 -16.86
CA GLY A 13 -21.36 -13.01 -17.01
C GLY A 13 -20.59 -13.56 -15.79
N VAL A 14 -21.20 -14.48 -15.13
CA VAL A 14 -20.82 -15.41 -14.02
C VAL A 14 -21.59 -15.12 -12.74
N SER A 15 -22.71 -15.80 -12.59
CA SER A 15 -23.81 -15.39 -11.72
C SER A 15 -23.85 -16.02 -10.32
N SER A 16 -22.93 -16.84 -9.87
CA SER A 16 -23.17 -17.54 -8.58
C SER A 16 -22.27 -17.11 -7.40
N MET A 17 -21.12 -16.47 -7.63
CA MET A 17 -20.30 -15.95 -6.53
C MET A 17 -20.50 -14.44 -6.23
N ARG A 18 -21.23 -13.73 -7.08
CA ARG A 18 -21.45 -12.27 -6.99
C ARG A 18 -22.69 -11.85 -6.18
N GLU A 19 -23.68 -12.71 -6.00
CA GLU A 19 -24.88 -12.37 -5.20
C GLU A 19 -24.53 -12.10 -3.73
N GLY A 20 -23.56 -12.81 -3.16
CA GLY A 20 -23.12 -12.60 -1.79
C GLY A 20 -22.43 -11.24 -1.58
N SER A 21 -21.60 -10.79 -2.51
CA SER A 21 -20.86 -9.52 -2.36
C SER A 21 -21.77 -8.29 -2.51
N VAL A 22 -22.75 -8.33 -3.40
CA VAL A 22 -23.74 -7.25 -3.57
C VAL A 22 -24.61 -7.10 -2.32
N GLY A 23 -24.96 -8.22 -1.69
CA GLY A 23 -25.69 -8.21 -0.42
C GLY A 23 -24.90 -7.53 0.70
N ILE A 24 -23.61 -7.85 0.81
CA ILE A 24 -22.73 -7.28 1.85
C ILE A 24 -22.52 -5.77 1.63
N VAL A 25 -22.31 -5.31 0.39
CA VAL A 25 -22.19 -3.88 0.09
C VAL A 25 -23.48 -3.13 0.44
N ASN A 26 -24.65 -3.67 0.08
CA ASN A 26 -25.91 -3.06 0.42
C ASN A 26 -26.12 -3.02 1.93
N GLU A 27 -25.81 -4.09 2.63
CA GLU A 27 -25.89 -4.14 4.09
C GLU A 27 -24.97 -3.11 4.73
N LEU A 28 -23.72 -3.02 4.28
CA LEU A 28 -22.76 -2.02 4.74
C LEU A 28 -23.30 -0.59 4.52
N LEU A 29 -23.89 -0.32 3.36
CA LEU A 29 -24.48 0.97 3.03
C LEU A 29 -25.65 1.32 3.93
N VAL A 30 -26.49 0.34 4.26
CA VAL A 30 -27.63 0.50 5.18
C VAL A 30 -27.10 0.74 6.59
N GLN A 31 -26.12 -0.02 7.04
CA GLN A 31 -25.54 0.13 8.38
C GLN A 31 -24.85 1.50 8.53
N MET A 32 -24.09 1.97 7.53
CA MET A 32 -23.50 3.29 7.58
C MET A 32 -24.53 4.43 7.70
N GLN A 33 -25.70 4.27 7.09
CA GLN A 33 -26.81 5.22 7.22
C GLN A 33 -27.56 5.10 8.56
N SER A 34 -27.51 3.94 9.19
CA SER A 34 -28.27 3.68 10.42
C SER A 34 -27.63 4.26 11.67
N PHE A 35 -26.34 4.64 11.63
CA PHE A 35 -25.67 5.26 12.79
C PHE A 35 -26.29 6.60 13.20
N ASP A 36 -26.84 7.35 12.23
CA ASP A 36 -27.48 8.64 12.47
C ASP A 36 -29.00 8.54 12.77
N LEU A 37 -29.56 7.34 12.69
CA LEU A 37 -31.00 7.14 12.87
C LEU A 37 -31.34 6.64 14.28
N PRO A 38 -32.31 7.27 14.96
CA PRO A 38 -32.73 6.80 16.27
C PRO A 38 -33.27 5.38 16.19
N THR A 39 -32.87 4.55 17.13
CA THR A 39 -33.26 3.14 17.23
C THR A 39 -34.80 3.00 17.41
N GLY A 40 -35.36 1.92 16.92
CA GLY A 40 -36.82 1.68 17.02
C GLY A 40 -37.36 1.83 18.44
N GLY A 41 -36.62 1.43 19.47
CA GLY A 41 -36.96 1.62 20.88
C GLY A 41 -36.97 3.10 21.31
N GLU A 42 -36.07 3.90 20.79
CA GLU A 42 -36.02 5.36 21.06
C GLU A 42 -37.18 6.08 20.39
N LYS A 43 -37.51 5.71 19.13
CA LYS A 43 -38.68 6.23 18.43
C LYS A 43 -39.97 5.89 19.20
N PHE A 44 -40.10 4.67 19.70
CA PHE A 44 -41.27 4.27 20.50
C PHE A 44 -41.34 5.05 21.81
N ARG A 45 -40.23 5.22 22.52
CA ARG A 45 -40.16 6.05 23.74
C ARG A 45 -40.47 7.52 23.45
N ALA A 46 -39.96 8.08 22.38
CA ALA A 46 -40.26 9.45 21.97
C ALA A 46 -41.77 9.63 21.68
N ASN A 47 -42.37 8.71 20.92
CA ASN A 47 -43.79 8.73 20.61
C ASN A 47 -44.67 8.58 21.89
N LEU A 48 -44.26 7.75 22.83
CA LEU A 48 -44.95 7.57 24.08
C LEU A 48 -44.89 8.84 24.95
N ILE A 49 -43.76 9.52 24.99
CA ILE A 49 -43.57 10.79 25.69
C ILE A 49 -44.42 11.89 25.04
N ASP A 50 -44.47 11.94 23.71
CA ASP A 50 -45.30 12.91 23.00
C ASP A 50 -46.77 12.69 23.23
N TRP A 51 -47.21 11.43 23.23
CA TRP A 51 -48.60 11.09 23.57
C TRP A 51 -48.92 11.51 25.00
N TRP A 52 -48.03 11.22 25.96
CA TRP A 52 -48.17 11.65 27.35
C TRP A 52 -48.22 13.15 27.50
N ASN A 53 -47.35 13.87 26.83
CA ASN A 53 -47.24 15.34 26.85
C ASN A 53 -48.50 16.05 26.31
N LYS A 54 -49.29 15.40 25.45
CA LYS A 54 -50.58 15.96 24.96
C LYS A 54 -51.62 16.15 26.09
N PHE A 55 -51.51 15.37 27.13
CA PHE A 55 -52.47 15.40 28.25
C PHE A 55 -51.90 16.13 29.48
N MET A 56 -50.64 16.57 29.45
CA MET A 56 -49.97 17.16 30.59
C MET A 56 -49.78 18.69 30.39
N PRO A 57 -50.03 19.48 31.49
CA PRO A 57 -49.71 20.92 31.48
C PRO A 57 -48.22 21.15 31.30
N ALA A 58 -47.80 22.30 30.72
CA ALA A 58 -46.46 22.62 30.30
C ALA A 58 -45.36 22.38 31.36
N HIS A 59 -45.67 22.61 32.64
CA HIS A 59 -44.70 22.43 33.73
C HIS A 59 -44.47 20.95 34.12
N ARG A 60 -45.28 20.00 33.61
CA ARG A 60 -45.17 18.53 33.82
C ARG A 60 -44.79 17.77 32.57
N GLN A 61 -44.55 18.45 31.46
CA GLN A 61 -44.13 17.83 30.23
C GLN A 61 -42.71 17.28 30.37
N ARG A 62 -42.47 16.07 29.84
CA ARG A 62 -41.16 15.45 29.83
C ARG A 62 -40.44 15.79 28.54
N LYS A 63 -39.13 16.07 28.63
CA LYS A 63 -38.26 16.29 27.45
C LYS A 63 -38.16 14.99 26.67
N ARG A 64 -38.18 15.09 25.35
CA ARG A 64 -37.87 13.95 24.48
C ARG A 64 -36.45 13.45 24.77
N PRO A 65 -36.20 12.14 24.73
CA PRO A 65 -34.87 11.60 24.74
C PRO A 65 -34.14 12.14 23.51
N VAL A 66 -32.99 12.79 23.72
CA VAL A 66 -32.12 13.22 22.64
C VAL A 66 -31.34 11.99 22.21
N HIS A 67 -31.40 11.66 20.91
CA HIS A 67 -30.55 10.65 20.34
C HIS A 67 -29.09 11.06 20.54
N LYS A 68 -28.30 10.22 21.16
CA LYS A 68 -26.89 10.47 21.37
C LYS A 68 -26.19 10.03 20.08
N GLU A 69 -25.79 10.99 19.25
CA GLU A 69 -24.98 10.76 18.08
C GLU A 69 -23.66 10.12 18.52
N GLU A 70 -23.38 8.92 18.06
CA GLU A 70 -22.10 8.27 18.31
C GLU A 70 -21.16 8.60 17.13
N ASN A 71 -20.09 9.32 17.41
CA ASN A 71 -19.07 9.63 16.40
C ASN A 71 -18.26 8.36 16.12
N VAL A 72 -18.56 7.68 15.03
CA VAL A 72 -17.82 6.50 14.56
C VAL A 72 -17.00 6.88 13.35
N LEU A 73 -15.69 6.67 13.42
CA LEU A 73 -14.78 6.79 12.28
C LEU A 73 -14.63 5.43 11.60
N ILE A 74 -15.07 5.34 10.36
CA ILE A 74 -14.91 4.14 9.54
C ILE A 74 -13.76 4.37 8.57
N VAL A 75 -12.76 3.48 8.60
CA VAL A 75 -11.59 3.51 7.71
C VAL A 75 -11.58 2.22 6.89
N ALA A 76 -11.50 2.36 5.57
CA ALA A 76 -11.35 1.24 4.64
C ALA A 76 -10.06 1.40 3.83
N ALA A 77 -9.41 0.28 3.50
CA ALA A 77 -8.23 0.25 2.66
C ALA A 77 -8.44 -0.70 1.47
N THR A 78 -7.99 -0.29 0.29
CA THR A 78 -8.06 -1.10 -0.93
C THR A 78 -6.93 -0.74 -1.88
N ASN A 79 -6.44 -1.74 -2.61
CA ASN A 79 -5.50 -1.54 -3.72
C ASN A 79 -6.23 -1.24 -5.05
N ARG A 80 -7.56 -1.38 -5.08
CA ARG A 80 -8.40 -1.31 -6.29
C ARG A 80 -9.49 -0.27 -6.15
N ALA A 81 -9.12 0.96 -5.83
CA ALA A 81 -10.06 2.06 -5.62
C ALA A 81 -10.97 2.33 -6.85
N ALA A 82 -10.47 2.08 -8.07
CA ALA A 82 -11.23 2.24 -9.30
C ALA A 82 -12.37 1.23 -9.46
N ASP A 83 -12.28 0.08 -8.81
CA ASP A 83 -13.28 -1.01 -8.90
C ASP A 83 -14.35 -0.90 -7.80
N LEU A 84 -14.25 0.09 -6.90
CA LEU A 84 -15.25 0.30 -5.87
C LEU A 84 -16.57 0.81 -6.45
N ASP A 85 -17.69 0.37 -5.85
CA ASP A 85 -19.01 0.91 -6.17
C ASP A 85 -19.04 2.41 -5.82
N GLN A 86 -19.39 3.24 -6.81
CA GLN A 86 -19.49 4.70 -6.64
C GLN A 86 -20.45 5.10 -5.51
N ALA A 87 -21.42 4.25 -5.17
CA ALA A 87 -22.30 4.50 -4.05
C ALA A 87 -21.56 4.55 -2.70
N LEU A 88 -20.42 3.86 -2.56
CA LEU A 88 -19.62 3.84 -1.32
C LEU A 88 -18.84 5.15 -1.11
N VAL A 89 -18.41 5.80 -2.19
CA VAL A 89 -17.58 7.01 -2.13
C VAL A 89 -18.39 8.32 -2.21
N ARG A 90 -19.72 8.25 -2.05
CA ARG A 90 -20.58 9.44 -2.00
C ARG A 90 -20.52 10.13 -0.64
N PRO A 91 -20.78 11.46 -0.58
CA PRO A 91 -20.88 12.21 0.68
C PRO A 91 -21.82 11.53 1.70
N GLY A 92 -21.42 11.53 2.96
CA GLY A 92 -22.14 10.84 4.04
C GLY A 92 -21.80 9.35 4.18
N ARG A 93 -20.76 8.87 3.47
CA ARG A 93 -20.21 7.50 3.55
C ARG A 93 -18.69 7.59 3.60
N PHE A 94 -17.97 6.99 2.62
CA PHE A 94 -16.53 7.22 2.48
C PHE A 94 -16.30 8.52 1.68
N ASP A 95 -16.47 9.64 2.33
CA ASP A 95 -16.37 10.98 1.72
C ASP A 95 -14.92 11.45 1.54
N ARG A 96 -13.97 10.83 2.23
CA ARG A 96 -12.54 11.10 2.09
C ARG A 96 -11.81 9.92 1.48
N VAL A 97 -11.19 10.17 0.32
CA VAL A 97 -10.31 9.22 -0.34
C VAL A 97 -8.88 9.75 -0.25
N ILE A 98 -7.99 8.96 0.35
CA ILE A 98 -6.57 9.26 0.46
C ILE A 98 -5.82 8.30 -0.45
N GLY A 99 -5.21 8.83 -1.51
CA GLY A 99 -4.38 8.06 -2.42
C GLY A 99 -2.94 7.99 -1.92
N PHE A 100 -2.40 6.77 -1.79
CA PHE A 100 -0.99 6.54 -1.53
C PHE A 100 -0.27 6.29 -2.85
N THR A 101 0.59 7.20 -3.26
CA THR A 101 1.43 7.10 -4.46
C THR A 101 2.84 6.64 -4.08
N LEU A 102 3.67 6.39 -5.11
CA LEU A 102 5.08 6.12 -4.86
C LEU A 102 5.75 7.31 -4.16
N PRO A 103 6.57 7.06 -3.12
CA PRO A 103 7.17 8.13 -2.34
C PRO A 103 8.19 8.93 -3.16
N PRO A 104 8.19 10.27 -3.09
CA PRO A 104 9.24 11.11 -3.64
C PRO A 104 10.57 10.87 -2.90
N ARG A 105 11.66 11.45 -3.39
CA ARG A 105 13.00 11.25 -2.81
C ARG A 105 13.05 11.60 -1.31
N THR A 106 12.45 12.70 -0.92
CA THR A 106 12.41 13.15 0.49
C THR A 106 11.83 12.10 1.41
N ASP A 107 10.65 11.60 1.04
CA ASP A 107 9.94 10.58 1.83
C ASP A 107 10.71 9.25 1.83
N ARG A 108 11.42 8.92 0.73
CA ARG A 108 12.28 7.73 0.70
C ARG A 108 13.46 7.83 1.64
N VAL A 109 14.02 9.03 1.88
CA VAL A 109 15.06 9.25 2.91
C VAL A 109 14.52 8.91 4.29
N ASP A 110 13.33 9.41 4.63
CA ASP A 110 12.70 9.14 5.93
C ASP A 110 12.36 7.66 6.10
N ILE A 111 11.80 7.03 5.06
CA ILE A 111 11.50 5.60 5.04
C ILE A 111 12.76 4.76 5.20
N ALA A 112 13.82 5.10 4.47
CA ALA A 112 15.11 4.41 4.57
C ALA A 112 15.71 4.56 5.97
N GLY A 113 15.67 5.76 6.55
CA GLY A 113 16.12 6.03 7.92
C GLY A 113 15.37 5.20 8.96
N TYR A 114 14.04 5.09 8.81
CA TYR A 114 13.20 4.27 9.69
C TYR A 114 13.60 2.78 9.67
N TYR A 115 13.89 2.23 8.50
CA TYR A 115 14.30 0.83 8.38
C TYR A 115 15.77 0.61 8.77
N LEU A 116 16.68 1.53 8.41
CA LEU A 116 18.10 1.46 8.77
C LEU A 116 18.30 1.49 10.30
N ALA A 117 17.55 2.28 11.03
CA ALA A 117 17.61 2.35 12.50
C ALA A 117 17.37 1.00 13.21
N ARG A 118 16.81 0.02 12.49
CA ARG A 118 16.49 -1.33 13.02
C ARG A 118 17.41 -2.43 12.49
N LYS A 119 18.38 -2.07 11.66
CA LYS A 119 19.26 -3.03 10.98
C LYS A 119 20.71 -2.60 11.15
N ASN A 120 21.59 -3.58 11.37
CA ASN A 120 23.01 -3.30 11.50
C ASN A 120 23.60 -2.92 10.15
N HIS A 121 24.18 -1.74 10.08
CA HIS A 121 24.80 -1.20 8.85
C HIS A 121 26.05 -0.38 9.19
N ASP A 122 26.99 -0.30 8.25
CA ASP A 122 28.15 0.54 8.36
C ASP A 122 27.78 2.02 8.10
N ALA A 123 28.59 2.95 8.59
CA ALA A 123 28.33 4.39 8.48
C ALA A 123 28.21 4.90 7.02
N GLU A 124 28.76 4.14 6.05
CA GLU A 124 28.64 4.47 4.62
C GLU A 124 27.23 4.25 4.05
N VAL A 125 26.42 3.42 4.70
CA VAL A 125 25.05 3.13 4.27
C VAL A 125 24.12 4.16 4.88
N THR A 126 23.97 5.28 4.20
CA THR A 126 23.11 6.38 4.65
C THR A 126 21.71 6.30 4.05
N SER A 127 20.75 6.98 4.68
CA SER A 127 19.36 7.06 4.17
C SER A 127 19.29 7.76 2.81
N GLU A 128 20.17 8.74 2.56
CA GLU A 128 20.25 9.43 1.29
C GLU A 128 20.73 8.49 0.17
N LEU A 129 21.76 7.68 0.44
CA LEU A 129 22.25 6.67 -0.49
C LEU A 129 21.14 5.68 -0.86
N ILE A 130 20.42 5.16 0.12
CA ILE A 130 19.30 4.25 -0.14
C ILE A 130 18.21 4.93 -0.95
N ALA A 131 17.86 6.18 -0.62
CA ALA A 131 16.85 6.93 -1.37
C ALA A 131 17.26 7.14 -2.84
N ASP A 132 18.54 7.38 -3.12
CA ASP A 132 19.04 7.56 -4.48
C ASP A 132 19.03 6.25 -5.28
N LEU A 133 19.32 5.13 -4.64
CA LEU A 133 19.27 3.80 -5.26
C LEU A 133 17.84 3.28 -5.50
N THR A 134 16.86 3.78 -4.76
CA THR A 134 15.49 3.22 -4.75
C THR A 134 14.45 4.10 -5.46
N ALA A 135 14.84 4.78 -6.54
CA ALA A 135 13.87 5.52 -7.34
C ALA A 135 12.74 4.62 -7.85
N GLY A 136 11.48 5.02 -7.58
CA GLY A 136 10.30 4.23 -7.98
C GLY A 136 9.98 3.01 -7.09
N TYR A 137 10.63 2.88 -5.93
CA TYR A 137 10.31 1.82 -4.98
C TYR A 137 9.17 2.21 -4.05
N THR A 138 8.38 1.20 -3.68
CA THR A 138 7.43 1.29 -2.57
C THR A 138 8.17 1.11 -1.23
N PRO A 139 7.59 1.55 -0.09
CA PRO A 139 8.19 1.36 1.23
C PRO A 139 8.57 -0.11 1.52
N VAL A 140 7.68 -1.05 1.20
CA VAL A 140 7.92 -2.49 1.36
C VAL A 140 9.09 -2.98 0.50
N ARG A 141 9.26 -2.41 -0.70
CA ARG A 141 10.37 -2.79 -1.58
C ARG A 141 11.71 -2.25 -1.07
N ILE A 142 11.72 -1.08 -0.40
CA ILE A 142 12.90 -0.54 0.28
C ILE A 142 13.29 -1.45 1.46
N GLU A 143 12.31 -1.83 2.29
CA GLU A 143 12.53 -2.76 3.40
C GLU A 143 13.16 -4.07 2.92
N LYS A 144 12.54 -4.70 1.90
CA LYS A 144 13.03 -5.95 1.31
C LYS A 144 14.46 -5.82 0.76
N LEU A 145 14.80 -4.70 0.13
CA LEU A 145 16.17 -4.44 -0.34
C LEU A 145 17.17 -4.47 0.82
N LEU A 146 16.85 -3.80 1.92
CA LEU A 146 17.72 -3.75 3.10
C LEU A 146 17.82 -5.11 3.81
N ASP A 147 16.74 -5.90 3.84
CA ASP A 147 16.77 -7.26 4.36
C ASP A 147 17.68 -8.16 3.52
N GLU A 148 17.56 -8.09 2.21
CA GLU A 148 18.41 -8.86 1.30
C GLU A 148 19.87 -8.43 1.41
N ALA A 149 20.15 -7.12 1.56
CA ALA A 149 21.52 -6.62 1.77
C ALA A 149 22.13 -7.16 3.07
N LEU A 150 21.34 -7.24 4.14
CA LEU A 150 21.80 -7.83 5.40
C LEU A 150 22.06 -9.34 5.24
N ILE A 151 21.21 -10.06 4.50
CA ILE A 151 21.42 -11.49 4.18
C ILE A 151 22.70 -11.67 3.38
N VAL A 152 23.00 -10.81 2.40
CA VAL A 152 24.26 -10.85 1.64
C VAL A 152 25.45 -10.65 2.57
N ALA A 153 25.40 -9.67 3.50
CA ALA A 153 26.43 -9.46 4.50
C ALA A 153 26.65 -10.69 5.40
N LEU A 154 25.56 -11.28 5.89
CA LEU A 154 25.61 -12.49 6.74
C LEU A 154 26.21 -13.70 5.99
N ARG A 155 25.88 -13.91 4.73
CA ARG A 155 26.47 -14.97 3.88
C ARG A 155 28.00 -14.82 3.72
N THR A 156 28.52 -13.61 3.85
CA THR A 156 29.97 -13.33 3.83
C THR A 156 30.61 -13.25 5.22
N GLY A 157 29.90 -13.72 6.27
CA GLY A 157 30.39 -13.76 7.65
C GLY A 157 30.41 -12.42 8.37
N ARG A 158 29.74 -11.39 7.85
CA ARG A 158 29.64 -10.07 8.48
C ARG A 158 28.29 -9.91 9.17
N THR A 159 28.24 -9.08 10.19
CA THR A 159 27.03 -8.77 10.99
C THR A 159 26.42 -7.41 10.63
N SER A 160 27.13 -6.60 9.83
CA SER A 160 26.66 -5.30 9.35
C SER A 160 26.69 -5.26 7.83
N MET A 161 25.70 -4.59 7.21
CA MET A 161 25.67 -4.40 5.76
C MET A 161 26.53 -3.22 5.35
N GLN A 162 27.18 -3.36 4.20
CA GLN A 162 27.97 -2.35 3.52
C GLN A 162 27.31 -1.92 2.22
N THR A 163 27.73 -0.80 1.66
CA THR A 163 27.20 -0.29 0.38
C THR A 163 27.24 -1.35 -0.74
N LYS A 164 28.30 -2.15 -0.79
CA LYS A 164 28.42 -3.24 -1.79
C LYS A 164 27.32 -4.31 -1.66
N ASP A 165 26.86 -4.56 -0.42
CA ASP A 165 25.81 -5.55 -0.16
C ASP A 165 24.44 -5.02 -0.62
N VAL A 166 24.20 -3.71 -0.43
CA VAL A 166 23.01 -3.03 -0.94
C VAL A 166 22.96 -3.09 -2.46
N LEU A 167 24.08 -2.76 -3.12
CA LEU A 167 24.18 -2.83 -4.59
C LEU A 167 23.97 -4.27 -5.10
N GLN A 168 24.57 -5.25 -4.43
CA GLN A 168 24.38 -6.67 -4.76
C GLN A 168 22.93 -7.11 -4.56
N ALA A 169 22.28 -6.70 -3.47
CA ALA A 169 20.90 -7.00 -3.20
C ALA A 169 19.96 -6.33 -4.22
N GLN A 170 20.22 -5.08 -4.59
CA GLN A 170 19.49 -4.39 -5.64
C GLN A 170 19.56 -5.15 -6.96
N LEU A 171 20.75 -5.58 -7.33
CA LEU A 171 21.02 -6.33 -8.54
C LEU A 171 20.24 -7.66 -8.57
N VAL A 172 20.26 -8.40 -7.47
CA VAL A 172 19.52 -9.65 -7.33
C VAL A 172 18.00 -9.41 -7.39
N THR A 173 17.53 -8.33 -6.78
CA THR A 173 16.10 -8.01 -6.72
C THR A 173 15.55 -7.50 -8.05
N GLU A 174 16.33 -6.73 -8.81
CA GLU A 174 15.90 -6.13 -10.08
C GLU A 174 16.11 -7.04 -11.28
N VAL A 175 17.22 -7.75 -11.31
CA VAL A 175 17.66 -8.52 -12.48
C VAL A 175 17.61 -10.03 -12.25
N GLY A 176 17.66 -10.44 -10.99
CA GLY A 176 17.65 -11.85 -10.59
C GLY A 176 19.00 -12.38 -10.13
N VAL A 177 19.01 -13.62 -9.65
CA VAL A 177 20.22 -14.31 -9.20
C VAL A 177 21.09 -14.64 -10.42
N ALA A 178 22.39 -14.38 -10.32
CA ALA A 178 23.33 -14.76 -11.36
C ALA A 178 23.34 -16.29 -11.53
N GLN A 179 23.16 -16.75 -12.77
CA GLN A 179 23.32 -18.15 -13.12
C GLN A 179 24.76 -18.41 -13.51
N GLU A 180 25.41 -19.36 -12.85
CA GLU A 180 26.75 -19.83 -13.24
C GLU A 180 26.60 -20.61 -14.55
N MET A 181 26.82 -19.93 -15.67
CA MET A 181 26.96 -20.58 -16.97
C MET A 181 28.43 -20.67 -17.28
N GLY A 182 28.90 -21.88 -17.49
CA GLY A 182 30.26 -22.15 -17.94
C GLY A 182 30.44 -21.70 -19.40
N TYR A 183 30.65 -20.41 -19.62
CA TYR A 183 31.03 -19.92 -20.96
C TYR A 183 32.41 -20.42 -21.34
N HIS A 184 32.58 -20.87 -22.59
CA HIS A 184 33.91 -21.04 -23.17
C HIS A 184 34.66 -19.69 -23.17
N PRO A 185 35.99 -19.65 -22.93
CA PRO A 185 36.73 -18.40 -22.85
C PRO A 185 36.49 -17.43 -24.01
N ASP A 186 36.43 -17.95 -25.25
CA ASP A 186 36.20 -17.15 -26.46
C ASP A 186 34.75 -16.60 -26.53
N GLU A 187 33.80 -17.35 -26.07
CA GLU A 187 32.41 -16.93 -25.98
C GLU A 187 32.25 -15.82 -24.95
N ARG A 188 32.85 -16.01 -23.77
CA ARG A 188 32.89 -15.01 -22.70
C ARG A 188 33.45 -13.67 -23.18
N ARG A 189 34.55 -13.71 -23.96
CA ARG A 189 35.14 -12.50 -24.52
C ARG A 189 34.24 -11.80 -25.53
N ARG A 190 33.58 -12.54 -26.43
CA ARG A 190 32.63 -12.00 -27.41
C ARG A 190 31.43 -11.34 -26.74
N ILE A 191 30.85 -11.98 -25.74
CA ILE A 191 29.72 -11.42 -24.97
C ILE A 191 30.16 -10.15 -24.23
N ALA A 192 31.34 -10.18 -23.58
CA ALA A 192 31.86 -9.00 -22.89
C ALA A 192 32.06 -7.80 -23.82
N ILE A 193 32.58 -8.01 -25.05
CA ILE A 193 32.72 -6.95 -26.05
C ILE A 193 31.35 -6.41 -26.49
N HIS A 194 30.37 -7.30 -26.67
CA HIS A 194 29.01 -6.91 -27.06
C HIS A 194 28.35 -6.04 -25.98
N GLU A 195 28.39 -6.45 -24.72
CA GLU A 195 27.84 -5.69 -23.60
C GLU A 195 28.58 -4.35 -23.37
N ALA A 196 29.93 -4.36 -23.56
CA ALA A 196 30.70 -3.13 -23.51
C ALA A 196 30.28 -2.15 -24.63
N GLY A 197 29.94 -2.66 -25.81
CA GLY A 197 29.44 -1.86 -26.94
C GLY A 197 28.07 -1.20 -26.57
N HIS A 198 27.19 -1.90 -25.96
CA HIS A 198 25.92 -1.35 -25.46
C HIS A 198 26.17 -0.27 -24.42
N ALA A 199 27.03 -0.52 -23.44
CA ALA A 199 27.37 0.44 -22.40
C ALA A 199 27.99 1.71 -22.99
N LEU A 200 28.94 1.57 -23.92
CA LEU A 200 29.59 2.70 -24.63
C LEU A 200 28.56 3.53 -25.41
N THR A 201 27.66 2.88 -26.15
CA THR A 201 26.64 3.57 -26.93
C THR A 201 25.67 4.33 -26.01
N ALA A 202 25.30 3.76 -24.88
CA ALA A 202 24.45 4.42 -23.88
C ALA A 202 25.14 5.69 -23.33
N VAL A 203 26.41 5.60 -22.94
CA VAL A 203 27.18 6.75 -22.45
C VAL A 203 27.30 7.84 -23.54
N LEU A 204 27.59 7.47 -24.79
CA LEU A 204 27.69 8.43 -25.91
C LEU A 204 26.34 9.12 -26.19
N THR A 205 25.22 8.43 -25.95
CA THR A 205 23.88 8.99 -26.08
C THR A 205 23.38 9.69 -24.80
N ARG A 206 24.25 9.95 -23.83
CA ARG A 206 23.97 10.60 -22.53
C ARG A 206 22.94 9.85 -21.70
N ARG A 207 22.94 8.53 -21.78
CA ARG A 207 22.14 7.66 -20.90
C ARG A 207 23.02 7.14 -19.78
N ASP A 208 22.48 7.11 -18.58
CA ASP A 208 23.17 6.55 -17.42
C ASP A 208 23.25 5.04 -17.52
N VAL A 209 24.46 4.51 -17.47
CA VAL A 209 24.73 3.08 -17.38
C VAL A 209 24.93 2.71 -15.93
N LYS A 210 23.93 2.12 -15.31
CA LYS A 210 24.03 1.67 -13.92
C LYS A 210 24.93 0.46 -13.75
N MET A 211 24.96 -0.42 -14.74
CA MET A 211 25.76 -1.65 -14.71
C MET A 211 25.88 -2.27 -16.10
N ALA A 212 27.04 -2.90 -16.35
CA ALA A 212 27.23 -3.84 -17.46
C ALA A 212 27.69 -5.19 -16.88
N SER A 213 27.07 -6.29 -17.30
CA SER A 213 27.37 -7.63 -16.78
C SER A 213 27.27 -8.68 -17.89
N ILE A 214 28.20 -9.64 -17.88
CA ILE A 214 28.18 -10.82 -18.75
C ILE A 214 27.50 -12.03 -18.07
N LEU A 215 27.10 -11.91 -16.81
CA LEU A 215 26.40 -12.95 -16.09
C LEU A 215 24.94 -12.98 -16.54
N ARG A 216 24.46 -14.14 -16.96
CA ARG A 216 23.03 -14.33 -17.24
C ARG A 216 22.25 -14.31 -15.92
N ARG A 217 21.16 -13.58 -15.92
CA ARG A 217 20.28 -13.45 -14.77
C ARG A 217 18.83 -13.66 -15.17
#